data_0dbb72737252e495a7e39d0a493921fa
#
_entry.id   0dbb72737252e495a7e39d0a493921fa
#
_cell.length_a   1.000
_cell.length_b   1.000
_cell.length_c   1.000
_cell.angle_alpha   90.00
_cell.angle_beta   90.00
_cell.angle_gamma   90.00
#
_symmetry.space_group_name_H-M   'P 1'
#
loop_
_entity.id
_entity.type
_entity.pdbx_description
1 polymer ?
#
loop_
_entity_poly.entity_id
_entity_poly.type
_entity_poly.pdbx_seq_one_letter_code
_entity_poly.pdbx_strand_id
1 'polypeptide(L)'
;MAAKTYDEYVAELGVKHRHKDAFWHLVWSGAAALPAVRRGLVSDDDAIRIGCTKVLDHLVDEECWPELIAMIDDDNPEVRAWTLHSLACDKCKEQGCSLPARNEVLPPAIRALESDPDQHVRQMAVGVIAQWMYDEGDAAAALQRAHAHDPHPAVRKKAGWFVPGGARYERMKPRVTR
;
A
#
# COMPACT_ATOMS: atom_id res chain seq x y z
N MET A 1 -19.87 -22.82 -22.83
CA MET A 1 -19.99 -21.64 -21.96
C MET A 1 -18.90 -20.67 -22.39
N ALA A 2 -19.20 -19.39 -22.56
CA ALA A 2 -18.17 -18.38 -22.85
C ALA A 2 -17.21 -18.24 -21.65
N ALA A 3 -15.95 -17.98 -21.92
CA ALA A 3 -14.99 -17.68 -20.87
C ALA A 3 -15.37 -16.34 -20.20
N LYS A 4 -15.23 -16.25 -18.87
CA LYS A 4 -15.49 -15.01 -18.15
C LYS A 4 -14.50 -13.92 -18.56
N THR A 5 -14.98 -12.69 -18.57
CA THR A 5 -14.14 -11.49 -18.74
C THR A 5 -13.43 -11.12 -17.44
N TYR A 6 -12.40 -10.28 -17.51
CA TYR A 6 -11.74 -9.75 -16.31
C TYR A 6 -12.67 -8.86 -15.47
N ASP A 7 -13.61 -8.14 -16.08
CA ASP A 7 -14.60 -7.35 -15.34
C ASP A 7 -15.55 -8.25 -14.53
N GLU A 8 -15.91 -9.42 -15.05
CA GLU A 8 -16.70 -10.41 -14.30
C GLU A 8 -15.90 -10.96 -13.10
N TYR A 9 -14.60 -11.22 -13.25
CA TYR A 9 -13.76 -11.61 -12.12
C TYR A 9 -13.59 -10.47 -11.11
N VAL A 10 -13.46 -9.21 -11.55
CA VAL A 10 -13.44 -8.04 -10.65
C VAL A 10 -14.73 -7.95 -9.86
N ALA A 11 -15.91 -8.11 -10.50
CA ALA A 11 -17.18 -8.13 -9.79
C ALA A 11 -17.27 -9.28 -8.75
N GLU A 12 -16.66 -10.44 -9.03
CA GLU A 12 -16.61 -11.57 -8.10
C GLU A 12 -15.71 -11.33 -6.87
N LEU A 13 -14.84 -10.31 -6.89
CA LEU A 13 -14.10 -9.88 -5.69
C LEU A 13 -15.04 -9.42 -4.56
N GLY A 14 -16.21 -8.86 -4.88
CA GLY A 14 -17.26 -8.52 -3.91
C GLY A 14 -18.06 -9.73 -3.41
N VAL A 15 -17.89 -10.92 -3.99
CA VAL A 15 -18.71 -12.10 -3.65
C VAL A 15 -17.94 -13.05 -2.74
N LYS A 16 -18.31 -13.13 -1.47
CA LYS A 16 -17.56 -13.85 -0.40
C LYS A 16 -17.07 -15.24 -0.77
N HIS A 17 -17.89 -16.06 -1.42
CA HIS A 17 -17.53 -17.44 -1.76
C HIS A 17 -16.76 -17.58 -3.10
N ARG A 18 -16.61 -16.50 -3.87
CA ARG A 18 -15.88 -16.44 -5.15
C ARG A 18 -14.63 -15.59 -5.08
N HIS A 19 -14.52 -14.75 -4.06
CA HIS A 19 -13.43 -13.78 -3.87
C HIS A 19 -12.05 -14.40 -4.09
N LYS A 20 -11.77 -15.54 -3.46
CA LYS A 20 -10.45 -16.16 -3.52
C LYS A 20 -10.07 -16.62 -4.93
N ASP A 21 -11.00 -17.25 -5.62
CA ASP A 21 -10.73 -17.76 -6.98
C ASP A 21 -10.60 -16.61 -7.99
N ALA A 22 -11.45 -15.59 -7.86
CA ALA A 22 -11.36 -14.38 -8.66
C ALA A 22 -10.05 -13.64 -8.44
N PHE A 23 -9.64 -13.47 -7.19
CA PHE A 23 -8.37 -12.84 -6.82
C PHE A 23 -7.17 -13.52 -7.49
N TRP A 24 -7.03 -14.84 -7.32
CA TRP A 24 -5.90 -15.55 -7.90
C TRP A 24 -5.95 -15.60 -9.42
N HIS A 25 -7.16 -15.66 -10.02
CA HIS A 25 -7.30 -15.59 -11.47
C HIS A 25 -6.77 -14.26 -12.01
N LEU A 26 -7.15 -13.14 -11.39
CA LEU A 26 -6.66 -11.80 -11.77
C LEU A 26 -5.14 -11.68 -11.59
N VAL A 27 -4.60 -12.13 -10.45
CA VAL A 27 -3.16 -12.12 -10.18
C VAL A 27 -2.38 -12.92 -11.23
N TRP A 28 -2.82 -14.15 -11.55
CA TRP A 28 -2.13 -15.00 -12.54
C TRP A 28 -2.30 -14.53 -13.98
N SER A 29 -3.32 -13.74 -14.26
CA SER A 29 -3.52 -13.12 -15.58
C SER A 29 -2.53 -11.98 -15.85
N GLY A 30 -1.85 -11.49 -14.83
CA GLY A 30 -0.81 -10.46 -14.97
C GLY A 30 -1.33 -9.17 -15.58
N ALA A 31 -0.53 -8.57 -16.46
CA ALA A 31 -0.82 -7.29 -17.09
C ALA A 31 -2.17 -7.26 -17.86
N ALA A 32 -2.63 -8.41 -18.34
CA ALA A 32 -3.92 -8.48 -19.07
C ALA A 32 -5.13 -8.13 -18.18
N ALA A 33 -5.04 -8.35 -16.87
CA ALA A 33 -6.11 -8.03 -15.93
C ALA A 33 -6.10 -6.57 -15.47
N LEU A 34 -4.97 -5.85 -15.55
CA LEU A 34 -4.80 -4.51 -15.01
C LEU A 34 -5.87 -3.50 -15.43
N PRO A 35 -6.29 -3.41 -16.71
CA PRO A 35 -7.33 -2.45 -17.09
C PRO A 35 -8.67 -2.67 -16.38
N ALA A 36 -9.04 -3.91 -16.09
CA ALA A 36 -10.26 -4.23 -15.35
C ALA A 36 -10.09 -3.95 -13.86
N VAL A 37 -8.94 -4.30 -13.29
CA VAL A 37 -8.62 -4.03 -11.87
C VAL A 37 -8.61 -2.53 -11.59
N ARG A 38 -8.01 -1.70 -12.47
CA ARG A 38 -8.03 -0.23 -12.36
C ARG A 38 -9.46 0.33 -12.36
N ARG A 39 -10.34 -0.18 -13.23
CA ARG A 39 -11.78 0.20 -13.21
C ARG A 39 -12.46 -0.18 -11.90
N GLY A 40 -12.09 -1.32 -11.31
CA GLY A 40 -12.64 -1.79 -10.05
C GLY A 40 -12.25 -0.93 -8.84
N LEU A 41 -11.18 -0.13 -8.92
CA LEU A 41 -10.79 0.80 -7.83
C LEU A 41 -11.82 1.92 -7.59
N VAL A 42 -12.64 2.24 -8.58
CA VAL A 42 -13.70 3.25 -8.47
C VAL A 42 -15.10 2.63 -8.32
N SER A 43 -15.20 1.36 -7.95
CA SER A 43 -16.47 0.68 -7.69
C SER A 43 -17.16 1.26 -6.44
N ASP A 44 -18.49 1.34 -6.47
CA ASP A 44 -19.29 1.68 -5.28
C ASP A 44 -19.24 0.59 -4.19
N ASP A 45 -18.83 -0.64 -4.53
CA ASP A 45 -18.70 -1.76 -3.60
C ASP A 45 -17.30 -1.75 -2.97
N ASP A 46 -17.24 -1.53 -1.66
CA ASP A 46 -16.00 -1.53 -0.86
C ASP A 46 -15.22 -2.84 -1.01
N ALA A 47 -15.91 -4.00 -1.05
CA ALA A 47 -15.25 -5.30 -1.15
C ALA A 47 -14.54 -5.47 -2.52
N ILE A 48 -15.09 -4.89 -3.59
CA ILE A 48 -14.43 -4.85 -4.89
C ILE A 48 -13.20 -3.95 -4.83
N ARG A 49 -13.30 -2.73 -4.27
CA ARG A 49 -12.15 -1.82 -4.13
C ARG A 49 -11.03 -2.44 -3.28
N ILE A 50 -11.38 -3.05 -2.15
CA ILE A 50 -10.43 -3.80 -1.30
C ILE A 50 -9.78 -4.94 -2.10
N GLY A 51 -10.56 -5.70 -2.85
CA GLY A 51 -10.06 -6.79 -3.69
C GLY A 51 -9.09 -6.30 -4.75
N CYS A 52 -9.41 -5.20 -5.43
CA CYS A 52 -8.56 -4.58 -6.45
C CYS A 52 -7.24 -4.05 -5.87
N THR A 53 -7.25 -3.38 -4.71
CA THR A 53 -6.01 -2.94 -4.06
C THR A 53 -5.12 -4.12 -3.66
N LYS A 54 -5.72 -5.24 -3.20
CA LYS A 54 -4.99 -6.49 -2.93
C LYS A 54 -4.39 -7.12 -4.19
N VAL A 55 -5.11 -7.11 -5.31
CA VAL A 55 -4.57 -7.59 -6.60
C VAL A 55 -3.38 -6.73 -7.02
N LEU A 56 -3.47 -5.41 -6.89
CA LEU A 56 -2.37 -4.49 -7.22
C LEU A 56 -1.15 -4.64 -6.31
N ASP A 57 -1.28 -5.21 -5.11
CA ASP A 57 -0.10 -5.58 -4.31
C ASP A 57 0.79 -6.59 -5.03
N HIS A 58 0.23 -7.38 -5.94
CA HIS A 58 0.97 -8.38 -6.73
C HIS A 58 1.29 -7.91 -8.16
N LEU A 59 0.51 -7.01 -8.74
CA LEU A 59 0.53 -6.68 -10.17
C LEU A 59 0.83 -5.20 -10.48
N VAL A 60 1.33 -4.43 -9.55
CA VAL A 60 1.56 -3.01 -9.79
C VAL A 60 2.55 -2.79 -10.93
N ASP A 61 2.16 -1.95 -11.88
CA ASP A 61 3.04 -1.31 -12.84
C ASP A 61 2.99 0.23 -12.67
N GLU A 62 3.85 0.93 -13.37
CA GLU A 62 3.96 2.39 -13.24
C GLU A 62 2.68 3.14 -13.65
N GLU A 63 1.88 2.57 -14.55
CA GLU A 63 0.63 3.19 -15.00
C GLU A 63 -0.47 3.17 -13.93
N CYS A 64 -0.34 2.30 -12.90
CA CYS A 64 -1.31 2.18 -11.81
C CYS A 64 -1.06 3.16 -10.66
N TRP A 65 0.07 3.85 -10.61
CA TRP A 65 0.44 4.70 -9.49
C TRP A 65 -0.57 5.82 -9.20
N PRO A 66 -1.04 6.60 -10.19
CA PRO A 66 -1.95 7.70 -9.90
C PRO A 66 -3.24 7.23 -9.22
N GLU A 67 -3.86 6.17 -9.74
CA GLU A 67 -5.09 5.62 -9.17
C GLU A 67 -4.84 5.00 -7.80
N LEU A 68 -3.74 4.26 -7.64
CA LEU A 68 -3.42 3.63 -6.36
C LEU A 68 -3.11 4.68 -5.29
N ILE A 69 -2.38 5.76 -5.62
CA ILE A 69 -2.11 6.86 -4.69
C ILE A 69 -3.41 7.56 -4.28
N ALA A 70 -4.35 7.74 -5.21
CA ALA A 70 -5.65 8.34 -4.89
C ALA A 70 -6.45 7.51 -3.87
N MET A 71 -6.28 6.19 -3.83
CA MET A 71 -6.95 5.32 -2.85
C MET A 71 -6.42 5.49 -1.41
N ILE A 72 -5.35 6.24 -1.18
CA ILE A 72 -4.92 6.60 0.19
C ILE A 72 -5.99 7.44 0.91
N ASP A 73 -6.80 8.17 0.17
CA ASP A 73 -7.87 9.03 0.68
C ASP A 73 -9.28 8.39 0.53
N ASP A 74 -9.39 7.07 0.28
CA ASP A 74 -10.67 6.34 0.17
C ASP A 74 -11.47 6.42 1.48
N ASP A 75 -12.80 6.47 1.38
CA ASP A 75 -13.69 6.52 2.54
C ASP A 75 -13.55 5.28 3.44
N ASN A 76 -13.30 4.11 2.86
CA ASN A 76 -13.15 2.85 3.58
C ASN A 76 -11.71 2.67 4.13
N PRO A 77 -11.53 2.51 5.45
CA PRO A 77 -10.20 2.38 6.06
C PRO A 77 -9.45 1.12 5.61
N GLU A 78 -10.14 0.04 5.23
CA GLU A 78 -9.47 -1.17 4.73
C GLU A 78 -8.89 -0.94 3.33
N VAL A 79 -9.57 -0.18 2.46
CA VAL A 79 -9.02 0.25 1.16
C VAL A 79 -7.77 1.09 1.39
N ARG A 80 -7.81 2.11 2.25
CA ARG A 80 -6.64 2.95 2.57
C ARG A 80 -5.47 2.13 3.09
N ALA A 81 -5.73 1.19 4.01
CA ALA A 81 -4.70 0.35 4.60
C ALA A 81 -4.02 -0.57 3.56
N TRP A 82 -4.81 -1.22 2.70
CA TRP A 82 -4.27 -2.08 1.65
C TRP A 82 -3.54 -1.28 0.57
N THR A 83 -4.01 -0.10 0.24
CA THR A 83 -3.31 0.84 -0.65
C THR A 83 -1.91 1.16 -0.13
N LEU A 84 -1.81 1.59 1.12
CA LEU A 84 -0.51 1.87 1.75
C LEU A 84 0.37 0.62 1.88
N HIS A 85 -0.22 -0.56 2.10
CA HIS A 85 0.52 -1.82 2.06
C HIS A 85 1.11 -2.06 0.67
N SER A 86 0.30 -1.95 -0.37
CA SER A 86 0.73 -2.16 -1.75
C SER A 86 1.84 -1.19 -2.18
N LEU A 87 1.78 0.05 -1.73
CA LEU A 87 2.82 1.06 -1.99
C LEU A 87 4.13 0.81 -1.23
N ALA A 88 4.08 0.05 -0.13
CA ALA A 88 5.25 -0.25 0.71
C ALA A 88 5.87 -1.62 0.46
N CYS A 89 5.12 -2.55 -0.15
CA CYS A 89 5.53 -3.96 -0.23
C CYS A 89 6.32 -4.25 -1.51
N ASP A 90 7.61 -4.53 -1.34
CA ASP A 90 8.50 -5.00 -2.40
C ASP A 90 8.53 -6.53 -2.56
N LYS A 91 8.07 -7.27 -1.54
CA LYS A 91 8.18 -8.73 -1.47
C LYS A 91 7.12 -9.48 -2.26
N CYS A 92 5.94 -8.88 -2.43
CA CYS A 92 4.83 -9.51 -3.13
C CYS A 92 4.92 -9.37 -4.64
N LYS A 93 5.87 -8.55 -5.14
CA LYS A 93 6.05 -8.24 -6.55
C LYS A 93 7.23 -9.01 -7.11
N GLU A 94 6.95 -10.02 -7.92
CA GLU A 94 7.95 -10.97 -8.43
C GLU A 94 9.04 -10.36 -9.34
N GLN A 95 8.78 -9.18 -9.94
CA GLN A 95 9.67 -8.58 -10.94
C GLN A 95 10.46 -7.36 -10.46
N GLY A 96 10.49 -7.12 -9.17
CA GLY A 96 11.02 -5.86 -8.63
C GLY A 96 10.02 -4.72 -8.88
N CYS A 97 9.88 -3.84 -7.94
CA CYS A 97 8.94 -2.73 -8.04
C CYS A 97 9.71 -1.44 -8.23
N SER A 98 9.42 -0.72 -9.31
CA SER A 98 9.63 0.71 -9.27
C SER A 98 8.70 1.30 -8.21
N LEU A 99 9.23 2.18 -7.38
CA LEU A 99 8.41 2.92 -6.43
C LEU A 99 7.84 4.16 -7.14
N PRO A 100 6.63 4.60 -6.79
CA PRO A 100 6.14 5.88 -7.26
C PRO A 100 7.09 7.00 -6.82
N ALA A 101 7.07 8.12 -7.54
CA ALA A 101 7.94 9.24 -7.22
C ALA A 101 7.69 9.73 -5.77
N ARG A 102 8.79 9.99 -5.04
CA ARG A 102 8.72 10.40 -3.62
C ARG A 102 7.77 11.57 -3.38
N ASN A 103 7.82 12.57 -4.25
CA ASN A 103 6.97 13.76 -4.17
C ASN A 103 5.48 13.49 -4.38
N GLU A 104 5.11 12.35 -4.94
CA GLU A 104 3.72 11.96 -5.18
C GLU A 104 3.16 11.15 -4.00
N VAL A 105 3.95 10.24 -3.44
CA VAL A 105 3.45 9.30 -2.43
C VAL A 105 3.79 9.69 -0.99
N LEU A 106 4.91 10.37 -0.74
CA LEU A 106 5.33 10.70 0.62
C LEU A 106 4.39 11.69 1.31
N PRO A 107 3.95 12.80 0.68
CA PRO A 107 3.03 13.73 1.34
C PRO A 107 1.69 13.09 1.76
N PRO A 108 0.96 12.34 0.91
CA PRO A 108 -0.25 11.67 1.36
C PRO A 108 0.00 10.58 2.40
N ALA A 109 1.13 9.86 2.34
CA ALA A 109 1.48 8.89 3.38
C ALA A 109 1.75 9.54 4.75
N ILE A 110 2.40 10.71 4.78
CA ILE A 110 2.60 11.48 6.01
C ILE A 110 1.25 11.96 6.56
N ARG A 111 0.36 12.49 5.72
CA ARG A 111 -1.00 12.86 6.16
C ARG A 111 -1.74 11.67 6.77
N ALA A 112 -1.70 10.52 6.11
CA ALA A 112 -2.31 9.29 6.63
C ALA A 112 -1.72 8.88 7.98
N LEU A 113 -0.39 8.95 8.17
CA LEU A 113 0.25 8.64 9.44
C LEU A 113 -0.17 9.60 10.57
N GLU A 114 -0.28 10.88 10.28
CA GLU A 114 -0.50 11.92 11.29
C GLU A 114 -1.98 12.14 11.63
N SER A 115 -2.91 11.84 10.70
CA SER A 115 -4.30 12.30 10.80
C SER A 115 -5.33 11.20 10.59
N ASP A 116 -4.99 10.03 10.09
CA ASP A 116 -6.00 9.00 9.84
C ASP A 116 -6.63 8.52 11.17
N PRO A 117 -7.96 8.46 11.28
CA PRO A 117 -8.62 7.98 12.49
C PRO A 117 -8.32 6.49 12.77
N ASP A 118 -8.11 5.70 11.73
CA ASP A 118 -7.83 4.27 11.87
C ASP A 118 -6.35 3.99 12.16
N GLN A 119 -6.07 3.35 13.28
CA GLN A 119 -4.71 3.03 13.70
C GLN A 119 -3.99 2.03 12.77
N HIS A 120 -4.73 1.18 12.04
CA HIS A 120 -4.15 0.24 11.10
C HIS A 120 -3.66 0.96 9.85
N VAL A 121 -4.43 1.93 9.37
CA VAL A 121 -4.01 2.83 8.27
C VAL A 121 -2.72 3.56 8.65
N ARG A 122 -2.66 4.17 9.86
CA ARG A 122 -1.45 4.82 10.35
C ARG A 122 -0.26 3.85 10.42
N GLN A 123 -0.48 2.60 10.84
CA GLN A 123 0.57 1.58 10.82
C GLN A 123 1.07 1.26 9.39
N MET A 124 0.17 1.20 8.41
CA MET A 124 0.57 0.94 7.02
C MET A 124 1.37 2.10 6.46
N ALA A 125 0.97 3.34 6.75
CA ALA A 125 1.69 4.54 6.34
C ALA A 125 3.16 4.57 6.83
N VAL A 126 3.45 4.07 8.04
CA VAL A 126 4.84 3.90 8.52
C VAL A 126 5.69 3.12 7.52
N GLY A 127 5.15 2.06 6.91
CA GLY A 127 5.88 1.24 5.94
C GLY A 127 6.26 1.99 4.67
N VAL A 128 5.36 2.84 4.17
CA VAL A 128 5.61 3.69 3.00
C VAL A 128 6.70 4.71 3.33
N ILE A 129 6.53 5.46 4.42
CA ILE A 129 7.46 6.54 4.81
C ILE A 129 8.86 6.00 5.12
N ALA A 130 8.94 4.79 5.67
CA ALA A 130 10.22 4.14 6.01
C ALA A 130 11.14 3.90 4.81
N GLN A 131 10.64 3.96 3.57
CA GLN A 131 11.47 3.86 2.38
C GLN A 131 12.46 5.04 2.26
N TRP A 132 12.13 6.17 2.87
CA TRP A 132 12.96 7.39 2.92
C TRP A 132 13.47 7.72 4.34
N MET A 133 13.59 6.72 5.22
CA MET A 133 13.96 6.93 6.63
C MET A 133 15.39 7.48 6.84
N TYR A 134 16.25 7.37 5.82
CA TYR A 134 17.62 7.90 5.86
C TYR A 134 17.74 9.30 5.26
N ASP A 135 16.69 9.78 4.61
CA ASP A 135 16.67 11.14 4.09
C ASP A 135 16.46 12.11 5.25
N GLU A 136 17.30 13.13 5.33
CA GLU A 136 17.07 14.24 6.25
C GLU A 136 15.83 15.00 5.78
N GLY A 137 14.84 15.18 6.67
CA GLY A 137 13.64 15.93 6.38
C GLY A 137 12.35 15.26 6.83
N ASP A 138 11.29 15.42 6.02
CA ASP A 138 9.91 15.13 6.41
C ASP A 138 9.65 13.67 6.78
N ALA A 139 10.24 12.72 6.06
CA ALA A 139 10.06 11.29 6.32
C ALA A 139 10.62 10.89 7.70
N ALA A 140 11.88 11.25 7.97
CA ALA A 140 12.53 10.95 9.25
C ALA A 140 11.79 11.66 10.42
N ALA A 141 11.42 12.92 10.23
CA ALA A 141 10.67 13.68 11.21
C ALA A 141 9.28 13.09 11.51
N ALA A 142 8.55 12.66 10.48
CA ALA A 142 7.24 12.02 10.64
C ALA A 142 7.34 10.69 11.42
N LEU A 143 8.33 9.85 11.10
CA LEU A 143 8.57 8.60 11.84
C LEU A 143 8.94 8.86 13.31
N GLN A 144 9.78 9.85 13.59
CA GLN A 144 10.14 10.23 14.96
C GLN A 144 8.92 10.74 15.74
N ARG A 145 8.11 11.62 15.15
CA ARG A 145 6.86 12.10 15.77
C ARG A 145 5.91 10.95 16.08
N ALA A 146 5.69 10.05 15.11
CA ALA A 146 4.81 8.90 15.31
C ALA A 146 5.33 7.97 16.41
N HIS A 147 6.64 7.71 16.46
CA HIS A 147 7.24 6.91 17.52
C HIS A 147 7.05 7.52 18.90
N ALA A 148 7.21 8.83 19.03
CA ALA A 148 7.12 9.52 20.31
C ALA A 148 5.66 9.77 20.75
N HIS A 149 4.75 10.07 19.83
CA HIS A 149 3.49 10.72 20.17
C HIS A 149 2.22 10.08 19.61
N ASP A 150 2.29 9.09 18.69
CA ASP A 150 1.06 8.47 18.18
C ASP A 150 0.23 7.92 19.37
N PRO A 151 -1.08 8.15 19.39
CA PRO A 151 -1.93 7.67 20.49
C PRO A 151 -1.92 6.15 20.63
N HIS A 152 -1.72 5.40 19.53
CA HIS A 152 -1.79 3.95 19.56
C HIS A 152 -0.40 3.29 19.73
N PRO A 153 -0.21 2.39 20.72
CA PRO A 153 1.09 1.81 21.02
C PRO A 153 1.67 0.96 19.87
N ALA A 154 0.82 0.35 19.05
CA ALA A 154 1.29 -0.45 17.90
C ALA A 154 1.90 0.43 16.80
N VAL A 155 1.37 1.65 16.58
CA VAL A 155 1.94 2.63 15.65
C VAL A 155 3.28 3.12 16.19
N ARG A 156 3.33 3.52 17.47
CA ARG A 156 4.60 3.92 18.11
C ARG A 156 5.68 2.84 18.00
N LYS A 157 5.31 1.59 18.27
CA LYS A 157 6.22 0.43 18.16
C LYS A 157 6.72 0.24 16.74
N LYS A 158 5.82 0.28 15.73
CA LYS A 158 6.21 0.10 14.33
C LYS A 158 7.10 1.23 13.84
N ALA A 159 6.77 2.49 14.14
CA ALA A 159 7.59 3.64 13.80
C ALA A 159 8.99 3.55 14.47
N GLY A 160 9.06 3.09 15.72
CA GLY A 160 10.31 2.89 16.46
C GLY A 160 11.29 1.91 15.81
N TRP A 161 10.84 1.04 14.90
CA TRP A 161 11.75 0.19 14.15
C TRP A 161 12.57 0.95 13.10
N PHE A 162 12.08 2.11 12.66
CA PHE A 162 12.58 2.88 11.51
C PHE A 162 13.18 4.24 11.89
N VAL A 163 13.38 4.50 13.18
CA VAL A 163 14.12 5.68 13.67
C VAL A 163 15.53 5.28 14.11
N PRO A 164 16.48 6.23 14.26
CA PRO A 164 17.83 5.94 14.74
C PRO A 164 17.84 5.09 16.01
N GLY A 165 18.63 4.01 16.00
CA GLY A 165 18.64 2.98 17.06
C GLY A 165 17.58 1.89 16.92
N GLY A 166 16.63 2.03 16.03
CA GLY A 166 15.60 1.03 15.75
C GLY A 166 16.15 -0.18 14.97
N ALA A 167 15.60 -1.37 15.25
CA ALA A 167 16.13 -2.62 14.72
C ALA A 167 16.14 -2.70 13.17
N ARG A 168 15.16 -2.11 12.48
CA ARG A 168 15.15 -2.05 11.02
C ARG A 168 16.02 -0.93 10.48
N TYR A 169 16.03 0.22 11.16
CA TYR A 169 16.90 1.33 10.81
C TYR A 169 18.37 0.88 10.77
N GLU A 170 18.87 0.26 11.83
CA GLU A 170 20.28 -0.18 11.89
C GLU A 170 20.59 -1.30 10.88
N ARG A 171 19.66 -2.23 10.68
CA ARG A 171 19.84 -3.36 9.74
C ARG A 171 19.89 -2.94 8.28
N MET A 172 19.09 -1.94 7.90
CA MET A 172 18.93 -1.49 6.52
C MET A 172 19.85 -0.32 6.16
N LYS A 173 20.65 0.16 7.11
CA LYS A 173 21.56 1.30 6.92
C LYS A 173 22.46 1.08 5.70
N PRO A 174 22.51 2.03 4.76
CA PRO A 174 23.41 1.94 3.61
C PRO A 174 24.84 1.70 4.06
N ARG A 175 25.49 0.69 3.47
CA ARG A 175 26.92 0.48 3.73
C ARG A 175 27.70 1.57 3.02
N VAL A 176 28.45 2.37 3.77
CA VAL A 176 29.41 3.31 3.18
C VAL A 176 30.50 2.47 2.52
N THR A 177 30.44 2.31 1.22
CA THR A 177 31.58 1.79 0.46
C THR A 177 32.71 2.82 0.53
N ARG A 178 33.77 2.46 1.22
CA ARG A 178 35.04 3.21 1.23
C ARG A 178 35.75 3.01 -0.10
#